data_448ad1172a138abcc5724dd09d628f94
#
_entry.id   448ad1172a138abcc5724dd09d628f94
#
_cell.length_a   1.000
_cell.length_b   1.000
_cell.length_c   1.000
_cell.angle_alpha   90.00
_cell.angle_beta   90.00
_cell.angle_gamma   90.00
#
_symmetry.space_group_name_H-M   'P 1'
#
loop_
_entity.id
_entity.type
_entity.pdbx_description
1 polymer ?
#
loop_
_entity_poly.entity_id
_entity_poly.type
_entity_poly.pdbx_seq_one_letter_code
_entity_poly.pdbx_strand_id
1 'polypeptide(L)'
;MIIDSHTHIGKFLNFDLEGEVLLEGLKKYGISFALVSNLEGGEVDHQQKEIPILEQHSQIETNKRLLKIVRKNQDKLGALIWIRPRNEECNTELEKLIEENLDIIYGIKVHPYHSKFPFNDKKMFAYFKLAEKYNLPVVTHTAVDKDSHPRLVYEVAKLFPNVNFVMCHMGLATDNEEAIKLIAKLPNLYGDTTWVPLDKVKKAIKICGKEKILFGTDAPINGMDIYKNEYYKDYFNKKTNLSKEVLENLLYKNALKLFNIKID
;
A
#
# COMPACT_ATOMS: atom_id res chain seq x y z
N MET A 1 -11.56 15.75 5.18
CA MET A 1 -11.25 14.66 4.25
C MET A 1 -10.16 13.79 4.85
N ILE A 2 -10.26 12.47 4.71
CA ILE A 2 -9.21 11.50 5.06
C ILE A 2 -9.18 10.46 3.94
N ILE A 3 -7.98 10.14 3.46
CA ILE A 3 -7.74 9.07 2.49
C ILE A 3 -6.84 8.03 3.14
N ASP A 4 -7.31 6.79 3.23
CA ASP A 4 -6.50 5.68 3.69
C ASP A 4 -5.78 5.04 2.49
N SER A 5 -4.48 5.21 2.40
CA SER A 5 -3.68 4.77 1.25
C SER A 5 -3.25 3.30 1.34
N HIS A 6 -3.62 2.59 2.41
CA HIS A 6 -3.20 1.21 2.64
C HIS A 6 -4.30 0.40 3.32
N THR A 7 -5.13 -0.24 2.52
CA THR A 7 -6.21 -1.11 3.00
C THR A 7 -6.26 -2.43 2.23
N HIS A 8 -6.99 -3.39 2.75
CA HIS A 8 -7.06 -4.73 2.20
C HIS A 8 -8.48 -5.29 2.15
N ILE A 9 -8.69 -6.23 1.24
CA ILE A 9 -9.85 -7.14 1.19
C ILE A 9 -9.36 -8.55 0.89
N GLY A 10 -10.27 -9.51 0.95
CA GLY A 10 -10.06 -10.90 0.52
C GLY A 10 -9.83 -11.86 1.67
N LYS A 11 -9.88 -13.15 1.32
CA LYS A 11 -9.62 -14.25 2.25
C LYS A 11 -8.19 -14.72 2.07
N PHE A 12 -7.43 -14.65 3.15
CA PHE A 12 -6.05 -15.08 3.12
C PHE A 12 -5.66 -15.64 4.48
N LEU A 13 -5.32 -16.93 4.53
CA LEU A 13 -5.01 -17.63 5.76
C LEU A 13 -6.15 -17.51 6.78
N ASN A 14 -5.87 -16.94 7.95
CA ASN A 14 -6.86 -16.68 9.01
C ASN A 14 -7.58 -15.34 8.86
N PHE A 15 -7.27 -14.54 7.83
CA PHE A 15 -7.97 -13.31 7.54
C PHE A 15 -9.14 -13.55 6.61
N ASP A 16 -10.32 -13.11 7.01
CA ASP A 16 -11.53 -13.03 6.18
C ASP A 16 -11.97 -11.57 6.15
N LEU A 17 -11.39 -10.81 5.21
CA LEU A 17 -11.57 -9.38 5.09
C LEU A 17 -12.62 -9.10 4.00
N GLU A 18 -13.89 -9.30 4.35
CA GLU A 18 -14.98 -8.96 3.42
C GLU A 18 -14.99 -7.46 3.13
N GLY A 19 -15.27 -7.12 1.87
CA GLY A 19 -15.30 -5.72 1.43
C GLY A 19 -16.30 -4.86 2.20
N GLU A 20 -17.40 -5.45 2.68
CA GLU A 20 -18.39 -4.80 3.54
C GLU A 20 -17.80 -4.34 4.87
N VAL A 21 -16.94 -5.14 5.51
CA VAL A 21 -16.28 -4.78 6.78
C VAL A 21 -15.39 -3.55 6.59
N LEU A 22 -14.66 -3.48 5.46
CA LEU A 22 -13.89 -2.29 5.13
C LEU A 22 -14.81 -1.08 4.95
N LEU A 23 -15.84 -1.18 4.11
CA LEU A 23 -16.76 -0.07 3.80
C LEU A 23 -17.48 0.46 5.06
N GLU A 24 -17.91 -0.43 5.96
CA GLU A 24 -18.51 -0.05 7.25
C GLU A 24 -17.49 0.69 8.12
N GLY A 25 -16.24 0.23 8.16
CA GLY A 25 -15.15 0.92 8.87
C GLY A 25 -14.91 2.31 8.30
N LEU A 26 -14.77 2.45 6.98
CA LEU A 26 -14.61 3.76 6.32
C LEU A 26 -15.74 4.71 6.68
N LYS A 27 -17.00 4.25 6.59
CA LYS A 27 -18.19 5.05 6.94
C LYS A 27 -18.16 5.46 8.41
N LYS A 28 -17.90 4.53 9.31
CA LYS A 28 -17.89 4.75 10.77
C LYS A 28 -16.89 5.79 11.21
N TYR A 29 -15.71 5.82 10.57
CA TYR A 29 -14.62 6.72 10.94
C TYR A 29 -14.46 7.93 10.01
N GLY A 30 -15.39 8.14 9.09
CA GLY A 30 -15.40 9.30 8.19
C GLY A 30 -14.22 9.32 7.21
N ILE A 31 -13.75 8.13 6.81
CA ILE A 31 -12.74 8.00 5.74
C ILE A 31 -13.43 8.30 4.41
N SER A 32 -12.89 9.27 3.67
CA SER A 32 -13.50 9.75 2.45
C SER A 32 -13.25 8.80 1.28
N PHE A 33 -12.05 8.21 1.23
CA PHE A 33 -11.61 7.30 0.17
C PHE A 33 -10.53 6.36 0.68
N ALA A 34 -10.43 5.15 0.13
CA ALA A 34 -9.39 4.20 0.48
C ALA A 34 -8.78 3.53 -0.76
N LEU A 35 -7.46 3.33 -0.74
CA LEU A 35 -6.75 2.51 -1.72
C LEU A 35 -6.67 1.08 -1.20
N VAL A 36 -7.24 0.15 -1.94
CA VAL A 36 -7.44 -1.22 -1.49
C VAL A 36 -6.74 -2.24 -2.39
N SER A 37 -6.12 -3.24 -1.79
CA SER A 37 -5.56 -4.41 -2.49
C SER A 37 -6.16 -5.70 -1.96
N ASN A 38 -6.10 -6.77 -2.77
CA ASN A 38 -6.68 -8.07 -2.41
C ASN A 38 -5.60 -9.03 -1.92
N LEU A 39 -5.68 -9.44 -0.63
CA LEU A 39 -4.72 -10.34 0.01
C LEU A 39 -4.73 -11.76 -0.55
N GLU A 40 -5.77 -12.17 -1.29
CA GLU A 40 -5.83 -13.49 -1.93
C GLU A 40 -4.66 -13.76 -2.90
N GLY A 41 -3.92 -12.71 -3.28
CA GLY A 41 -2.71 -12.81 -4.08
C GLY A 41 -1.46 -13.30 -3.34
N GLY A 42 -1.52 -13.53 -2.04
CA GLY A 42 -0.39 -14.06 -1.27
C GLY A 42 0.05 -15.46 -1.77
N GLU A 43 1.34 -15.72 -1.76
CA GLU A 43 1.94 -16.95 -2.29
C GLU A 43 2.50 -17.86 -1.20
N VAL A 44 2.82 -17.28 -0.02
CA VAL A 44 3.28 -18.01 1.16
C VAL A 44 2.53 -17.56 2.41
N ASP A 45 2.44 -18.45 3.40
CA ASP A 45 1.82 -18.16 4.68
C ASP A 45 2.70 -17.30 5.61
N HIS A 46 2.23 -17.04 6.85
CA HIS A 46 2.97 -16.30 7.87
C HIS A 46 4.26 -16.99 8.34
N GLN A 47 4.42 -18.29 8.06
CA GLN A 47 5.62 -19.06 8.37
C GLN A 47 6.54 -19.22 7.15
N GLN A 48 6.28 -18.47 6.07
CA GLN A 48 7.02 -18.56 4.80
C GLN A 48 6.92 -19.94 4.12
N LYS A 49 5.86 -20.72 4.41
CA LYS A 49 5.54 -21.96 3.70
C LYS A 49 4.65 -21.62 2.50
N GLU A 50 4.89 -22.33 1.41
CA GLU A 50 4.08 -22.17 0.20
C GLU A 50 2.64 -22.61 0.43
N ILE A 51 1.70 -21.77 0.02
CA ILE A 51 0.28 -22.12 0.02
C ILE A 51 0.06 -23.17 -1.06
N PRO A 52 -0.69 -24.28 -0.79
CA PRO A 52 -0.97 -25.29 -1.78
C PRO A 52 -1.52 -24.69 -3.08
N ILE A 53 -1.03 -25.12 -4.23
CA ILE A 53 -1.37 -24.53 -5.53
C ILE A 53 -2.88 -24.50 -5.80
N LEU A 54 -3.63 -25.48 -5.29
CA LEU A 54 -5.08 -25.55 -5.42
C LEU A 54 -5.83 -24.51 -4.57
N GLU A 55 -5.15 -23.89 -3.60
CA GLU A 55 -5.69 -22.84 -2.74
C GLU A 55 -5.25 -21.44 -3.19
N GLN A 56 -4.34 -21.37 -4.16
CA GLN A 56 -3.87 -20.10 -4.70
C GLN A 56 -4.80 -19.59 -5.80
N HIS A 57 -4.94 -18.29 -5.86
CA HIS A 57 -5.55 -17.58 -7.00
C HIS A 57 -4.45 -16.96 -7.85
N SER A 58 -4.64 -16.96 -9.17
CA SER A 58 -3.72 -16.25 -10.07
C SER A 58 -3.76 -14.73 -9.83
N GLN A 59 -2.72 -14.01 -10.24
CA GLN A 59 -2.73 -12.55 -10.15
C GLN A 59 -3.90 -11.91 -10.91
N ILE A 60 -4.32 -12.54 -12.01
CA ILE A 60 -5.45 -12.06 -12.81
C ILE A 60 -6.77 -12.26 -12.08
N GLU A 61 -7.00 -13.45 -11.52
CA GLU A 61 -8.24 -13.74 -10.76
C GLU A 61 -8.34 -12.86 -9.51
N THR A 62 -7.24 -12.75 -8.76
CA THR A 62 -7.15 -11.89 -7.57
C THR A 62 -7.56 -10.44 -7.90
N ASN A 63 -7.00 -9.91 -8.99
CA ASN A 63 -7.28 -8.52 -9.39
C ASN A 63 -8.65 -8.35 -10.04
N LYS A 64 -9.17 -9.32 -10.80
CA LYS A 64 -10.55 -9.27 -11.31
C LYS A 64 -11.58 -9.22 -10.17
N ARG A 65 -11.34 -9.97 -9.07
CA ARG A 65 -12.19 -9.91 -7.86
C ARG A 65 -12.12 -8.53 -7.19
N LEU A 66 -10.91 -7.98 -7.03
CA LEU A 66 -10.69 -6.63 -6.51
C LEU A 66 -11.45 -5.60 -7.34
N LEU A 67 -11.21 -5.57 -8.66
CA LEU A 67 -11.80 -4.59 -9.57
C LEU A 67 -13.33 -4.65 -9.58
N LYS A 68 -13.93 -5.85 -9.44
CA LYS A 68 -15.38 -6.00 -9.31
C LYS A 68 -15.94 -5.29 -8.07
N ILE A 69 -15.24 -5.36 -6.94
CA ILE A 69 -15.65 -4.68 -5.70
C ILE A 69 -15.43 -3.17 -5.81
N VAL A 70 -14.25 -2.74 -6.30
CA VAL A 70 -13.94 -1.33 -6.49
C VAL A 70 -14.90 -0.67 -7.46
N ARG A 71 -15.23 -1.30 -8.59
CA ARG A 71 -16.16 -0.75 -9.59
C ARG A 71 -17.55 -0.45 -9.01
N LYS A 72 -18.02 -1.25 -8.05
CA LYS A 72 -19.30 -1.03 -7.35
C LYS A 72 -19.23 0.10 -6.33
N ASN A 73 -18.03 0.50 -5.89
CA ASN A 73 -17.77 1.44 -4.80
C ASN A 73 -16.73 2.47 -5.21
N GLN A 74 -16.68 2.87 -6.47
CA GLN A 74 -15.61 3.74 -7.01
C GLN A 74 -15.61 5.16 -6.44
N ASP A 75 -16.69 5.57 -5.76
CA ASP A 75 -16.76 6.79 -4.97
C ASP A 75 -16.03 6.68 -3.62
N LYS A 76 -15.69 5.48 -3.17
CA LYS A 76 -15.06 5.18 -1.88
C LYS A 76 -13.75 4.40 -1.99
N LEU A 77 -13.56 3.63 -3.06
CA LEU A 77 -12.43 2.72 -3.20
C LEU A 77 -11.69 2.94 -4.52
N GLY A 78 -10.36 2.85 -4.46
CA GLY A 78 -9.46 2.77 -5.61
C GLY A 78 -8.59 1.51 -5.53
N ALA A 79 -8.32 0.86 -6.66
CA ALA A 79 -7.60 -0.40 -6.69
C ALA A 79 -6.08 -0.20 -6.67
N LEU A 80 -5.39 -1.01 -5.87
CA LEU A 80 -3.96 -1.29 -5.97
C LEU A 80 -3.80 -2.73 -6.48
N ILE A 81 -3.30 -2.89 -7.69
CA ILE A 81 -3.17 -4.19 -8.36
C ILE A 81 -2.10 -5.03 -7.67
N TRP A 82 -2.49 -6.17 -7.12
CA TRP A 82 -1.57 -7.11 -6.49
C TRP A 82 -0.81 -7.92 -7.53
N ILE A 83 0.51 -8.02 -7.39
CA ILE A 83 1.37 -8.84 -8.26
C ILE A 83 1.94 -10.04 -7.52
N ARG A 84 2.21 -11.12 -8.26
CA ARG A 84 2.68 -12.43 -7.74
C ARG A 84 4.01 -12.83 -8.38
N PRO A 85 5.11 -12.13 -8.08
CA PRO A 85 6.36 -12.26 -8.82
C PRO A 85 7.09 -13.60 -8.63
N ARG A 86 6.78 -14.36 -7.58
CA ARG A 86 7.34 -15.68 -7.34
C ARG A 86 6.84 -16.70 -8.36
N ASN A 87 5.53 -16.77 -8.55
CA ASN A 87 4.86 -17.81 -9.33
C ASN A 87 4.41 -17.32 -10.72
N GLU A 88 4.32 -16.02 -10.93
CA GLU A 88 3.83 -15.44 -12.18
C GLU A 88 4.76 -14.34 -12.70
N GLU A 89 4.61 -14.03 -13.97
CA GLU A 89 5.36 -12.98 -14.64
C GLU A 89 4.47 -11.78 -14.99
N CYS A 90 5.09 -10.62 -15.20
CA CYS A 90 4.44 -9.49 -15.82
C CYS A 90 4.18 -9.86 -17.31
N ASN A 91 2.93 -10.08 -17.65
CA ASN A 91 2.51 -10.54 -18.97
C ASN A 91 1.49 -9.60 -19.61
N THR A 92 1.17 -9.87 -20.87
CA THR A 92 0.22 -9.06 -21.66
C THR A 92 -1.21 -9.10 -21.11
N GLU A 93 -1.60 -10.17 -20.40
CA GLU A 93 -2.94 -10.26 -19.81
C GLU A 93 -3.07 -9.30 -18.61
N LEU A 94 -2.03 -9.23 -17.75
CA LEU A 94 -1.97 -8.26 -16.65
C LEU A 94 -1.96 -6.82 -17.19
N GLU A 95 -1.16 -6.57 -18.21
CA GLU A 95 -1.10 -5.25 -18.84
C GLU A 95 -2.46 -4.82 -19.39
N LYS A 96 -3.13 -5.70 -20.14
CA LYS A 96 -4.47 -5.46 -20.66
C LYS A 96 -5.49 -5.23 -19.56
N LEU A 97 -5.45 -6.01 -18.47
CA LEU A 97 -6.31 -5.80 -17.30
C LEU A 97 -6.14 -4.40 -16.72
N ILE A 98 -4.90 -3.92 -16.60
CA ILE A 98 -4.61 -2.57 -16.11
C ILE A 98 -5.13 -1.53 -17.10
N GLU A 99 -4.82 -1.65 -18.38
CA GLU A 99 -5.20 -0.70 -19.41
C GLU A 99 -6.72 -0.51 -19.51
N GLU A 100 -7.49 -1.59 -19.42
CA GLU A 100 -8.96 -1.57 -19.46
C GLU A 100 -9.62 -0.98 -18.20
N ASN A 101 -8.88 -0.77 -17.11
CA ASN A 101 -9.42 -0.32 -15.82
C ASN A 101 -8.63 0.85 -15.19
N LEU A 102 -7.90 1.64 -16.00
CA LEU A 102 -7.09 2.78 -15.52
C LEU A 102 -7.91 3.85 -14.78
N ASP A 103 -9.20 3.89 -15.00
CA ASP A 103 -10.12 4.83 -14.34
C ASP A 103 -10.34 4.53 -12.84
N ILE A 104 -10.06 3.29 -12.40
CA ILE A 104 -10.21 2.85 -10.99
C ILE A 104 -8.93 2.24 -10.41
N ILE A 105 -7.86 2.12 -11.20
CA ILE A 105 -6.55 1.63 -10.74
C ILE A 105 -5.66 2.83 -10.43
N TYR A 106 -5.12 2.85 -9.21
CA TYR A 106 -4.29 3.94 -8.70
C TYR A 106 -2.85 3.53 -8.39
N GLY A 107 -2.51 2.24 -8.47
CA GLY A 107 -1.15 1.78 -8.21
C GLY A 107 -1.00 0.27 -8.29
N ILE A 108 0.23 -0.18 -8.06
CA ILE A 108 0.61 -1.60 -7.98
C ILE A 108 1.00 -1.93 -6.55
N LYS A 109 0.42 -2.99 -5.98
CA LYS A 109 0.77 -3.51 -4.65
C LYS A 109 1.75 -4.66 -4.76
N VAL A 110 2.84 -4.56 -4.01
CA VAL A 110 3.85 -5.60 -3.85
C VAL A 110 3.92 -6.02 -2.38
N HIS A 111 3.98 -7.32 -2.13
CA HIS A 111 4.16 -7.84 -0.78
C HIS A 111 5.31 -8.86 -0.73
N PRO A 112 6.58 -8.41 -0.67
CA PRO A 112 7.74 -9.30 -0.80
C PRO A 112 7.77 -10.41 0.25
N TYR A 113 7.32 -10.15 1.48
CA TYR A 113 7.20 -11.16 2.53
C TYR A 113 6.24 -12.28 2.15
N HIS A 114 5.01 -11.99 1.71
CA HIS A 114 4.02 -12.97 1.31
C HIS A 114 4.22 -13.55 -0.10
N SER A 115 5.15 -13.00 -0.87
CA SER A 115 5.65 -13.62 -2.10
C SER A 115 6.94 -14.42 -1.86
N LYS A 116 7.60 -14.23 -0.69
CA LYS A 116 8.95 -14.77 -0.41
C LYS A 116 9.88 -14.51 -1.60
N PHE A 117 9.86 -13.27 -2.07
CA PHE A 117 10.54 -12.84 -3.28
C PHE A 117 11.16 -11.45 -3.09
N PRO A 118 12.50 -11.31 -3.26
CA PRO A 118 13.18 -10.05 -2.97
C PRO A 118 12.67 -8.91 -3.84
N PHE A 119 12.39 -7.75 -3.22
CA PHE A 119 11.87 -6.58 -3.93
C PHE A 119 12.79 -6.11 -5.08
N ASN A 120 14.11 -6.26 -4.94
CA ASN A 120 15.09 -5.85 -5.93
C ASN A 120 15.48 -6.94 -6.95
N ASP A 121 14.77 -8.08 -6.98
CA ASP A 121 15.02 -9.10 -8.00
C ASP A 121 14.72 -8.55 -9.41
N LYS A 122 15.53 -8.97 -10.39
CA LYS A 122 15.39 -8.50 -11.79
C LYS A 122 14.05 -8.83 -12.45
N LYS A 123 13.38 -9.91 -12.02
CA LYS A 123 12.00 -10.22 -12.47
C LYS A 123 11.01 -9.12 -12.14
N MET A 124 11.22 -8.39 -11.02
CA MET A 124 10.40 -7.25 -10.65
C MET A 124 10.47 -6.09 -11.64
N PHE A 125 11.56 -5.98 -12.41
CA PHE A 125 11.79 -4.83 -13.29
C PHE A 125 10.74 -4.73 -14.41
N ALA A 126 10.16 -5.85 -14.85
CA ALA A 126 9.05 -5.82 -15.81
C ALA A 126 7.81 -5.14 -15.23
N TYR A 127 7.48 -5.42 -13.95
CA TYR A 127 6.38 -4.76 -13.24
C TYR A 127 6.65 -3.27 -12.99
N PHE A 128 7.90 -2.90 -12.68
CA PHE A 128 8.27 -1.48 -12.51
C PHE A 128 8.22 -0.69 -13.82
N LYS A 129 8.61 -1.31 -14.95
CA LYS A 129 8.40 -0.72 -16.29
C LYS A 129 6.93 -0.56 -16.64
N LEU A 130 6.09 -1.52 -16.24
CA LEU A 130 4.64 -1.42 -16.40
C LEU A 130 4.07 -0.27 -15.55
N ALA A 131 4.54 -0.14 -14.30
CA ALA A 131 4.20 0.99 -13.43
C ALA A 131 4.63 2.34 -14.05
N GLU A 132 5.83 2.42 -14.59
CA GLU A 132 6.33 3.62 -15.28
C GLU A 132 5.47 3.96 -16.51
N LYS A 133 5.15 2.96 -17.35
CA LYS A 133 4.34 3.14 -18.57
C LYS A 133 2.98 3.79 -18.28
N TYR A 134 2.31 3.38 -17.21
CA TYR A 134 0.99 3.85 -16.83
C TYR A 134 1.00 4.91 -15.72
N ASN A 135 2.19 5.40 -15.34
CA ASN A 135 2.38 6.37 -14.25
C ASN A 135 1.71 5.95 -12.94
N LEU A 136 1.83 4.68 -12.59
CA LEU A 136 1.26 4.07 -11.39
C LEU A 136 2.31 4.01 -10.27
N PRO A 137 2.07 4.57 -9.08
CA PRO A 137 2.91 4.34 -7.92
C PRO A 137 2.97 2.87 -7.52
N VAL A 138 4.11 2.43 -7.01
CA VAL A 138 4.31 1.10 -6.45
C VAL A 138 4.24 1.18 -4.92
N VAL A 139 3.26 0.52 -4.34
CA VAL A 139 3.02 0.46 -2.89
C VAL A 139 3.53 -0.89 -2.39
N THR A 140 4.57 -0.89 -1.56
CA THR A 140 5.22 -2.13 -1.14
C THR A 140 5.26 -2.29 0.37
N HIS A 141 4.93 -3.50 0.84
CA HIS A 141 5.23 -3.89 2.21
C HIS A 141 6.73 -3.78 2.48
N THR A 142 7.11 -3.16 3.58
CA THR A 142 8.50 -3.13 4.06
C THR A 142 8.61 -3.56 5.52
N ALA A 143 9.61 -4.39 5.81
CA ALA A 143 9.81 -4.95 7.14
C ALA A 143 11.29 -5.25 7.41
N VAL A 144 11.57 -5.86 8.57
CA VAL A 144 12.91 -6.27 8.99
C VAL A 144 13.48 -7.44 8.18
N ASP A 145 12.62 -8.21 7.49
CA ASP A 145 13.05 -9.40 6.75
C ASP A 145 13.85 -9.08 5.48
N LYS A 146 14.58 -10.09 4.99
CA LYS A 146 15.52 -9.94 3.89
C LYS A 146 14.87 -9.58 2.54
N ASP A 147 13.62 -10.00 2.31
CA ASP A 147 12.94 -9.86 1.02
C ASP A 147 12.18 -8.52 0.90
N SER A 148 11.75 -7.94 2.04
CA SER A 148 11.02 -6.66 2.12
C SER A 148 11.80 -5.52 2.81
N HIS A 149 13.11 -5.66 3.00
CA HIS A 149 13.91 -4.66 3.69
C HIS A 149 13.89 -3.30 2.97
N PRO A 150 13.68 -2.16 3.67
CA PRO A 150 13.60 -0.82 3.06
C PRO A 150 14.74 -0.46 2.11
N ARG A 151 15.97 -1.00 2.36
CA ARG A 151 17.12 -0.79 1.49
C ARG A 151 16.94 -1.33 0.08
N LEU A 152 16.20 -2.44 -0.09
CA LEU A 152 15.92 -3.01 -1.41
C LEU A 152 15.03 -2.06 -2.24
N VAL A 153 14.06 -1.41 -1.59
CA VAL A 153 13.20 -0.41 -2.23
C VAL A 153 14.01 0.82 -2.64
N TYR A 154 14.92 1.27 -1.78
CA TYR A 154 15.83 2.38 -2.10
C TYR A 154 16.72 2.07 -3.31
N GLU A 155 17.30 0.86 -3.39
CA GLU A 155 18.11 0.43 -4.53
C GLU A 155 17.32 0.48 -5.83
N VAL A 156 16.10 -0.05 -5.83
CA VAL A 156 15.20 -0.05 -6.99
C VAL A 156 14.77 1.37 -7.37
N ALA A 157 14.40 2.20 -6.41
CA ALA A 157 13.96 3.57 -6.65
C ALA A 157 15.05 4.43 -7.35
N LYS A 158 16.32 4.13 -7.13
CA LYS A 158 17.44 4.76 -7.86
C LYS A 158 17.48 4.34 -9.33
N LEU A 159 17.08 3.10 -9.64
CA LEU A 159 17.08 2.56 -11.00
C LEU A 159 15.83 3.00 -11.80
N PHE A 160 14.75 3.31 -11.11
CA PHE A 160 13.47 3.72 -11.69
C PHE A 160 13.04 5.11 -11.18
N PRO A 161 13.75 6.18 -11.56
CA PRO A 161 13.52 7.53 -11.00
C PRO A 161 12.15 8.13 -11.37
N ASN A 162 11.50 7.62 -12.42
CA ASN A 162 10.17 8.05 -12.84
C ASN A 162 9.03 7.27 -12.17
N VAL A 163 9.33 6.22 -11.39
CA VAL A 163 8.35 5.47 -10.62
C VAL A 163 8.37 5.95 -9.18
N ASN A 164 7.21 6.28 -8.62
CA ASN A 164 7.08 6.59 -7.20
C ASN A 164 6.90 5.30 -6.40
N PHE A 165 7.63 5.15 -5.29
CA PHE A 165 7.57 3.99 -4.41
C PHE A 165 7.11 4.41 -3.02
N VAL A 166 6.11 3.73 -2.46
CA VAL A 166 5.63 3.90 -1.09
C VAL A 166 6.10 2.74 -0.24
N MET A 167 6.95 3.01 0.76
CA MET A 167 7.38 2.06 1.77
C MET A 167 6.30 1.95 2.86
N CYS A 168 5.39 0.98 2.73
CA CYS A 168 4.42 0.69 3.78
C CYS A 168 5.13 0.34 5.08
N HIS A 169 4.57 0.77 6.20
CA HIS A 169 5.12 0.55 7.56
C HIS A 169 6.46 1.26 7.83
N MET A 170 7.12 1.82 6.83
CA MET A 170 8.48 2.34 6.96
C MET A 170 9.43 1.36 7.69
N GLY A 171 9.34 0.06 7.33
CA GLY A 171 10.10 -1.03 7.94
C GLY A 171 9.42 -1.62 9.18
N LEU A 172 8.38 -2.44 9.00
CA LEU A 172 7.68 -3.13 10.09
C LEU A 172 8.67 -3.93 10.95
N ALA A 173 8.43 -3.93 12.27
CA ALA A 173 9.29 -4.57 13.28
C ALA A 173 10.75 -4.02 13.34
N THR A 174 10.96 -2.79 12.88
CA THR A 174 12.18 -2.02 13.09
C THR A 174 11.90 -0.78 13.93
N ASP A 175 12.92 0.06 14.15
CA ASP A 175 12.75 1.39 14.76
C ASP A 175 12.38 2.49 13.75
N ASN A 176 12.12 2.15 12.49
CA ASN A 176 11.79 3.00 11.34
C ASN A 176 12.92 3.98 10.90
N GLU A 177 14.03 4.06 11.62
CA GLU A 177 15.06 5.07 11.41
C GLU A 177 15.74 4.96 10.04
N GLU A 178 16.02 3.72 9.59
CA GLU A 178 16.65 3.51 8.29
C GLU A 178 15.70 3.90 7.16
N ALA A 179 14.44 3.45 7.19
CA ALA A 179 13.44 3.78 6.17
C ALA A 179 13.26 5.30 6.06
N ILE A 180 13.12 6.02 7.18
CA ILE A 180 13.01 7.47 7.22
C ILE A 180 14.21 8.13 6.53
N LYS A 181 15.46 7.71 6.85
CA LYS A 181 16.66 8.25 6.22
C LYS A 181 16.71 7.96 4.70
N LEU A 182 16.23 6.80 4.28
CA LEU A 182 16.21 6.40 2.87
C LEU A 182 15.16 7.19 2.07
N ILE A 183 13.97 7.39 2.62
CA ILE A 183 12.91 8.20 2.01
C ILE A 183 13.38 9.64 1.77
N ALA A 184 14.11 10.21 2.72
CA ALA A 184 14.64 11.57 2.61
C ALA A 184 15.66 11.76 1.47
N LYS A 185 16.30 10.67 0.99
CA LYS A 185 17.38 10.74 0.00
C LYS A 185 16.90 10.81 -1.44
N LEU A 186 15.67 10.37 -1.74
CA LEU A 186 15.18 10.28 -3.11
C LEU A 186 13.82 10.97 -3.27
N PRO A 187 13.62 11.70 -4.38
CA PRO A 187 12.36 12.42 -4.62
C PRO A 187 11.18 11.49 -4.85
N ASN A 188 11.39 10.28 -5.35
CA ASN A 188 10.39 9.28 -5.69
C ASN A 188 10.15 8.22 -4.59
N LEU A 189 10.68 8.44 -3.36
CA LEU A 189 10.37 7.61 -2.19
C LEU A 189 9.39 8.30 -1.25
N TYR A 190 8.43 7.53 -0.75
CA TYR A 190 7.38 7.92 0.19
C TYR A 190 7.28 6.87 1.28
N GLY A 191 6.62 7.20 2.39
CA GLY A 191 6.26 6.25 3.44
C GLY A 191 4.81 6.40 3.86
N ASP A 192 4.27 5.43 4.59
CA ASP A 192 2.95 5.54 5.20
C ASP A 192 2.98 5.40 6.73
N THR A 193 1.84 5.67 7.37
CA THR A 193 1.69 5.61 8.83
C THR A 193 1.33 4.23 9.35
N THR A 194 1.20 3.23 8.49
CA THR A 194 0.68 1.91 8.86
C THR A 194 1.57 1.25 9.92
N TRP A 195 1.02 1.02 11.12
CA TRP A 195 1.73 0.48 12.30
C TRP A 195 2.97 1.26 12.73
N VAL A 196 3.05 2.54 12.38
CA VAL A 196 4.17 3.41 12.77
C VAL A 196 3.77 4.28 13.97
N PRO A 197 4.55 4.29 15.06
CA PRO A 197 4.27 5.17 16.21
C PRO A 197 4.25 6.65 15.81
N LEU A 198 3.35 7.43 16.41
CA LEU A 198 3.14 8.84 16.06
C LEU A 198 4.41 9.70 16.18
N ASP A 199 5.27 9.43 17.15
CA ASP A 199 6.56 10.11 17.29
C ASP A 199 7.48 9.84 16.10
N LYS A 200 7.49 8.61 15.55
CA LYS A 200 8.23 8.24 14.35
C LYS A 200 7.64 8.88 13.10
N VAL A 201 6.30 8.96 13.00
CA VAL A 201 5.63 9.70 11.92
C VAL A 201 6.03 11.18 11.95
N LYS A 202 6.01 11.83 13.12
CA LYS A 202 6.47 13.22 13.29
C LYS A 202 7.93 13.39 12.89
N LYS A 203 8.79 12.44 13.27
CA LYS A 203 10.20 12.43 12.88
C LYS A 203 10.35 12.30 11.37
N ALA A 204 9.60 11.39 10.73
CA ALA A 204 9.58 11.21 9.29
C ALA A 204 9.19 12.52 8.56
N ILE A 205 8.10 13.16 8.99
CA ILE A 205 7.66 14.45 8.45
C ILE A 205 8.75 15.52 8.59
N LYS A 206 9.41 15.59 9.74
CA LYS A 206 10.50 16.56 9.98
C LYS A 206 11.71 16.34 9.09
N ILE A 207 12.09 15.08 8.83
CA ILE A 207 13.31 14.72 8.08
C ILE A 207 13.03 14.67 6.57
N CYS A 208 11.91 14.05 6.16
CA CYS A 208 11.60 13.82 4.75
C CYS A 208 10.82 14.99 4.11
N GLY A 209 10.18 15.82 4.92
CA GLY A 209 9.22 16.83 4.47
C GLY A 209 7.77 16.36 4.59
N LYS A 210 6.85 17.33 4.76
CA LYS A 210 5.41 17.09 4.96
C LYS A 210 4.71 16.42 3.77
N GLU A 211 5.34 16.39 2.60
CA GLU A 211 4.77 15.89 1.34
C GLU A 211 5.13 14.42 1.06
N LYS A 212 5.90 13.78 1.97
CA LYS A 212 6.45 12.44 1.76
C LYS A 212 5.75 11.33 2.51
N ILE A 213 4.89 11.66 3.46
CA ILE A 213 4.25 10.67 4.33
C ILE A 213 2.74 10.66 4.05
N LEU A 214 2.19 9.45 3.89
CA LEU A 214 0.80 9.17 3.60
C LEU A 214 0.11 8.59 4.83
N PHE A 215 -1.18 8.84 4.98
CA PHE A 215 -1.98 8.12 5.96
C PHE A 215 -2.36 6.74 5.41
N GLY A 216 -2.07 5.69 6.17
CA GLY A 216 -2.39 4.30 5.88
C GLY A 216 -2.57 3.52 7.17
N THR A 217 -3.38 2.43 7.16
CA THR A 217 -3.75 1.73 8.40
C THR A 217 -3.71 0.20 8.35
N ASP A 218 -3.64 -0.44 7.19
CA ASP A 218 -3.89 -1.88 7.02
C ASP A 218 -5.35 -2.30 7.28
N ALA A 219 -6.31 -1.34 7.24
CA ALA A 219 -7.71 -1.68 7.48
C ALA A 219 -8.21 -2.75 6.48
N PRO A 220 -9.02 -3.70 6.93
CA PRO A 220 -9.53 -3.96 8.27
C PRO A 220 -8.82 -5.15 8.99
N ILE A 221 -7.49 -5.31 8.88
CA ILE A 221 -6.76 -6.48 9.41
C ILE A 221 -7.09 -6.77 10.89
N ASN A 222 -7.27 -5.73 11.70
CA ASN A 222 -7.72 -5.87 13.10
C ASN A 222 -9.21 -5.54 13.27
N GLY A 223 -10.01 -5.82 12.25
CA GLY A 223 -11.45 -5.56 12.23
C GLY A 223 -11.80 -4.09 11.93
N MET A 224 -13.09 -3.80 11.90
CA MET A 224 -13.66 -2.49 11.57
C MET A 224 -13.15 -1.36 12.47
N ASP A 225 -12.78 -1.67 13.72
CA ASP A 225 -12.38 -0.69 14.74
C ASP A 225 -10.86 -0.40 14.75
N ILE A 226 -10.11 -0.80 13.72
CA ILE A 226 -8.67 -0.57 13.61
C ILE A 226 -8.29 0.91 13.82
N TYR A 227 -9.11 1.84 13.40
CA TYR A 227 -8.90 3.28 13.55
C TYR A 227 -8.89 3.79 15.01
N LYS A 228 -9.35 2.96 15.98
CA LYS A 228 -9.23 3.22 17.44
C LYS A 228 -7.91 2.75 18.02
N ASN A 229 -7.13 2.00 17.26
CA ASN A 229 -5.83 1.50 17.69
C ASN A 229 -4.94 2.65 18.15
N GLU A 230 -4.01 2.37 19.08
CA GLU A 230 -3.07 3.36 19.62
C GLU A 230 -2.23 4.06 18.54
N TYR A 231 -1.97 3.42 17.42
CA TYR A 231 -1.27 4.02 16.29
C TYR A 231 -2.08 5.10 15.56
N TYR A 232 -3.43 5.00 15.56
CA TYR A 232 -4.28 5.85 14.72
C TYR A 232 -5.20 6.78 15.49
N LYS A 233 -5.60 6.44 16.73
CA LYS A 233 -6.61 7.18 17.51
C LYS A 233 -6.34 8.68 17.60
N ASP A 234 -5.08 9.11 17.65
CA ASP A 234 -4.72 10.51 17.83
C ASP A 234 -5.00 11.37 16.59
N TYR A 235 -5.03 10.76 15.38
CA TYR A 235 -5.43 11.45 14.16
C TYR A 235 -6.92 11.83 14.20
N PHE A 236 -7.76 10.96 14.75
CA PHE A 236 -9.20 11.16 14.87
C PHE A 236 -9.58 12.03 16.08
N ASN A 237 -8.82 11.94 17.16
CA ASN A 237 -9.04 12.70 18.40
C ASN A 237 -8.37 14.10 18.38
N LYS A 238 -7.76 14.50 17.26
CA LYS A 238 -7.02 15.77 17.10
C LYS A 238 -5.88 15.97 18.12
N LYS A 239 -5.25 14.87 18.56
CA LYS A 239 -4.17 14.88 19.57
C LYS A 239 -2.77 14.73 18.96
N THR A 240 -2.63 14.87 17.65
CA THR A 240 -1.33 14.71 16.99
C THR A 240 -0.34 15.82 17.28
N ASN A 241 -0.79 17.02 17.70
CA ASN A 241 0.04 18.23 17.82
C ASN A 241 0.78 18.60 16.53
N LEU A 242 0.23 18.23 15.36
CA LEU A 242 0.67 18.68 14.05
C LEU A 242 -0.08 19.96 13.66
N SER A 243 0.57 20.85 12.90
CA SER A 243 -0.14 22.00 12.33
C SER A 243 -1.24 21.53 11.37
N LYS A 244 -2.27 22.36 11.17
CA LYS A 244 -3.38 22.05 10.26
C LYS A 244 -2.87 21.67 8.87
N GLU A 245 -1.92 22.43 8.33
CA GLU A 245 -1.35 22.18 7.00
C GLU A 245 -0.65 20.81 6.93
N VAL A 246 0.19 20.47 7.91
CA VAL A 246 0.90 19.18 7.96
C VAL A 246 -0.08 18.04 8.10
N LEU A 247 -1.10 18.18 8.95
CA LEU A 247 -2.13 17.16 9.12
C LEU A 247 -2.94 16.94 7.83
N GLU A 248 -3.30 17.99 7.11
CA GLU A 248 -4.00 17.89 5.82
C GLU A 248 -3.13 17.22 4.75
N ASN A 249 -1.82 17.53 4.70
CA ASN A 249 -0.91 16.82 3.79
C ASN A 249 -0.90 15.32 4.10
N LEU A 250 -0.71 14.95 5.37
CA LEU A 250 -0.66 13.58 5.82
C LEU A 250 -1.97 12.82 5.54
N LEU A 251 -3.12 13.41 5.90
CA LEU A 251 -4.40 12.72 5.86
C LEU A 251 -4.98 12.57 4.45
N TYR A 252 -4.66 13.46 3.50
CA TYR A 252 -5.26 13.35 2.16
C TYR A 252 -4.50 14.03 1.03
N LYS A 253 -3.86 15.22 1.22
CA LYS A 253 -3.29 15.95 0.09
C LYS A 253 -2.17 15.19 -0.62
N ASN A 254 -1.32 14.51 0.16
CA ASN A 254 -0.23 13.71 -0.39
C ASN A 254 -0.77 12.53 -1.21
N ALA A 255 -1.81 11.84 -0.72
CA ALA A 255 -2.45 10.75 -1.45
C ALA A 255 -3.13 11.24 -2.74
N LEU A 256 -3.90 12.35 -2.67
CA LEU A 256 -4.51 12.96 -3.87
C LEU A 256 -3.47 13.24 -4.96
N LYS A 257 -2.34 13.84 -4.57
CA LYS A 257 -1.26 14.21 -5.49
C LYS A 257 -0.54 12.99 -6.05
N LEU A 258 -0.11 12.08 -5.16
CA LEU A 258 0.72 10.93 -5.54
C LEU A 258 -0.01 9.96 -6.45
N PHE A 259 -1.27 9.66 -6.14
CA PHE A 259 -2.09 8.70 -6.86
C PHE A 259 -3.00 9.36 -7.91
N ASN A 260 -2.91 10.68 -8.10
CA ASN A 260 -3.77 11.43 -9.02
C ASN A 260 -5.28 11.17 -8.77
N ILE A 261 -5.66 11.05 -7.49
CA ILE A 261 -7.06 10.80 -7.09
C ILE A 261 -7.86 12.08 -7.30
N LYS A 262 -8.98 11.96 -8.01
CA LYS A 262 -9.95 13.04 -8.21
C LYS A 262 -11.20 12.70 -7.40
N ILE A 263 -11.49 13.49 -6.40
CA ILE A 263 -12.70 13.38 -5.57
C ILE A 263 -13.43 14.73 -5.72
N ASP A 264 -14.67 14.66 -6.18
CA ASP A 264 -15.57 15.82 -6.31
C ASP A 264 -16.02 16.37 -4.95
#